data_9a01db3ba9e3aa71dfdec6d584727b08
#
_entry.id   9a01db3ba9e3aa71dfdec6d584727b08
#
_cell.length_a   1.000
_cell.length_b   1.000
_cell.length_c   1.000
_cell.angle_alpha   90.00
_cell.angle_beta   90.00
_cell.angle_gamma   90.00
#
_symmetry.space_group_name_H-M   'P 1'
#
loop_
_entity.id
_entity.type
_entity.pdbx_description
1 polymer ?
#
loop_
_entity_poly.entity_id
_entity_poly.type
_entity_poly.pdbx_seq_one_letter_code
_entity_poly.pdbx_strand_id
1 'polypeptide(L)' 'MELTEENVLKVLEELIPYIEADGGYLQLYDIEHETGYVKVKLGGACETCAMSTMTLKQGIEKKLMMEIPNVVGVVQVL' A
#
# COMPACT_ATOMS: atom_id res chain seq x y z
N MET A 1 -15.34 4.61 0.75
CA MET A 1 -15.33 3.15 0.98
C MET A 1 -15.05 2.86 2.44
N GLU A 2 -15.57 1.77 2.95
CA GLU A 2 -15.24 1.32 4.30
C GLU A 2 -13.85 0.68 4.33
N LEU A 3 -13.23 0.71 5.50
CA LEU A 3 -11.92 0.07 5.68
C LEU A 3 -12.12 -1.44 5.84
N THR A 4 -12.13 -2.14 4.71
CA THR A 4 -12.24 -3.59 4.66
C THR A 4 -11.12 -4.14 3.78
N GLU A 5 -10.81 -5.41 3.99
CA GLU A 5 -9.80 -6.08 3.17
C GLU A 5 -10.15 -6.01 1.68
N GLU A 6 -11.42 -6.25 1.36
CA GLU A 6 -11.89 -6.21 -0.02
C GLU A 6 -11.68 -4.83 -0.66
N ASN A 7 -12.05 -3.77 0.04
CA ASN A 7 -11.91 -2.41 -0.48
C ASN A 7 -10.44 -2.02 -0.60
N VAL A 8 -9.63 -2.40 0.38
CA VAL A 8 -8.19 -2.14 0.31
C VAL A 8 -7.57 -2.86 -0.88
N LEU A 9 -7.94 -4.13 -1.09
CA LEU A 9 -7.43 -4.89 -2.23
C LEU A 9 -7.82 -4.25 -3.55
N LYS A 10 -9.02 -3.74 -3.67
CA LYS A 10 -9.45 -3.04 -4.90
C LYS A 10 -8.56 -1.84 -5.20
N VAL A 11 -8.24 -1.07 -4.19
CA VAL A 11 -7.36 0.10 -4.36
C VAL A 11 -5.95 -0.36 -4.72
N LEU A 12 -5.44 -1.36 -4.03
CA LEU A 12 -4.10 -1.87 -4.29
C LEU A 12 -3.97 -2.47 -5.70
N GLU A 13 -5.02 -3.13 -6.18
CA GLU A 13 -5.02 -3.70 -7.54
C GLU A 13 -4.80 -2.63 -8.62
N GLU A 14 -5.23 -1.41 -8.37
CA GLU A 14 -5.00 -0.31 -9.30
C GLU A 14 -3.53 0.13 -9.31
N LEU A 15 -2.82 -0.11 -8.21
CA LEU A 15 -1.43 0.31 -8.05
C LEU A 15 -0.43 -0.80 -8.42
N ILE A 16 -0.83 -2.06 -8.28
CA ILE A 16 0.04 -3.19 -8.55
C ILE A 16 0.67 -3.17 -9.93
N PRO A 17 -0.06 -2.88 -11.03
CA PRO A 17 0.56 -2.85 -12.35
C PRO A 17 1.72 -1.85 -12.47
N TYR A 18 1.61 -0.71 -11.81
CA TYR A 18 2.67 0.31 -11.83
C TYR A 18 3.91 -0.17 -11.09
N ILE A 19 3.69 -0.85 -9.96
CA ILE A 19 4.79 -1.37 -9.14
C ILE A 19 5.49 -2.53 -9.86
N GLU A 20 4.71 -3.42 -10.46
CA GLU A 20 5.26 -4.55 -11.21
C GLU A 20 6.04 -4.09 -12.44
N ALA A 21 5.60 -3.01 -13.08
CA ALA A 21 6.30 -2.44 -14.23
C ALA A 21 7.70 -1.97 -13.85
N ASP A 22 7.91 -1.57 -12.60
CA ASP A 22 9.22 -1.18 -12.09
C ASP A 22 10.03 -2.36 -11.54
N GLY A 23 9.50 -3.57 -11.66
CA GLY A 23 10.19 -4.77 -11.20
C GLY A 23 9.96 -5.09 -9.72
N GLY A 24 9.01 -4.41 -9.09
CA GLY A 24 8.68 -4.66 -7.69
C GLY A 24 7.39 -5.44 -7.52
N TYR A 25 6.97 -5.59 -6.28
CA TYR A 25 5.67 -6.17 -5.97
C TYR A 25 5.05 -5.49 -4.76
N LEU A 26 3.73 -5.61 -4.67
CA LEU A 26 2.93 -5.07 -3.56
C LEU A 26 1.93 -6.13 -3.14
N GLN A 27 1.89 -6.41 -1.84
CA GLN A 27 0.94 -7.37 -1.28
C GLN A 27 0.32 -6.78 -0.02
N LEU A 28 -0.95 -7.05 0.20
CA LEU A 28 -1.61 -6.71 1.45
C LEU A 28 -1.18 -7.73 2.51
N TYR A 29 -0.66 -7.22 3.62
CA TYR A 29 -0.23 -8.06 4.74
C TYR A 29 -1.33 -8.18 5.79
N ASP A 30 -1.81 -7.04 6.28
CA ASP A 30 -2.81 -7.01 7.34
C ASP A 30 -3.46 -5.62 7.39
N ILE A 31 -4.56 -5.53 8.11
CA ILE A 31 -5.25 -4.26 8.33
C ILE A 31 -5.53 -4.13 9.82
N GLU A 32 -5.06 -3.03 10.41
CA GLU A 32 -5.37 -2.71 11.80
C GLU A 32 -6.59 -1.80 11.83
N HIS A 33 -7.76 -2.39 12.05
CA HIS A 33 -9.02 -1.63 12.04
C HIS A 33 -9.11 -0.63 13.19
N GLU A 34 -8.47 -0.94 14.31
CA GLU A 34 -8.52 -0.07 15.48
C GLU A 34 -7.79 1.25 15.27
N THR A 35 -6.67 1.21 14.57
CA THR A 35 -5.84 2.39 14.34
C THR A 35 -6.05 2.98 12.97
N GLY A 36 -6.57 2.20 12.03
CA GLY A 36 -6.73 2.63 10.65
C GLY A 36 -5.47 2.48 9.80
N TYR A 37 -4.49 1.72 10.26
CA TYR A 37 -3.28 1.46 9.50
C TYR A 37 -3.43 0.23 8.61
N VAL A 38 -2.95 0.35 7.39
CA VAL A 38 -2.89 -0.76 6.44
C VAL A 38 -1.45 -1.23 6.35
N LYS A 39 -1.22 -2.51 6.60
CA LYS A 39 0.10 -3.11 6.51
C LYS A 39 0.27 -3.75 5.15
N VAL A 40 1.31 -3.33 4.44
CA VAL A 40 1.60 -3.86 3.11
C VAL A 40 3.02 -4.37 3.04
N LYS A 41 3.25 -5.30 2.13
CA LYS A 41 4.59 -5.84 1.87
C LYS A 41 5.03 -5.36 0.49
N LEU A 42 6.16 -4.68 0.46
CA LEU A 42 6.77 -4.20 -0.78
C LEU A 42 8.12 -4.89 -0.97
N GLY A 43 8.45 -5.19 -2.20
CA GLY A 43 9.73 -5.84 -2.48
C GLY A 43 10.13 -5.73 -3.94
N GLY A 44 11.09 -6.55 -4.34
CA GLY A 44 11.64 -6.53 -5.68
C GLY A 44 12.63 -5.39 -5.88
N ALA A 45 12.60 -4.75 -7.03
CA ALA A 45 13.52 -3.66 -7.34
C ALA A 45 13.41 -2.50 -6.35
N CYS A 46 12.27 -2.35 -5.71
CA CYS A 46 12.05 -1.27 -4.74
C CYS A 46 12.85 -1.44 -3.46
N GLU A 47 13.29 -2.64 -3.15
CA GLU A 47 14.05 -2.90 -1.93
C GLU A 47 15.43 -2.26 -1.95
N THR A 48 16.02 -2.12 -3.13
CA THR A 48 17.38 -1.62 -3.27
C THR A 48 17.47 -0.11 -3.33
N CYS A 49 16.32 0.57 -3.42
CA CYS A 49 16.28 2.02 -3.55
C CYS A 49 15.36 2.60 -2.48
N ALA A 50 15.96 3.09 -1.39
CA ALA A 50 15.20 3.61 -0.26
C ALA A 50 14.28 4.75 -0.65
N MET A 51 14.72 5.63 -1.53
CA MET A 51 13.91 6.75 -1.98
C MET A 51 12.69 6.29 -2.76
N SER A 52 12.87 5.32 -3.66
CA SER A 52 11.77 4.76 -4.43
C SER A 52 10.75 4.09 -3.53
N THR A 53 11.22 3.37 -2.50
CA THR A 53 10.34 2.73 -1.54
C THR A 53 9.50 3.76 -0.79
N MET A 54 10.12 4.84 -0.35
CA MET A 54 9.39 5.91 0.35
C MET A 54 8.36 6.58 -0.56
N THR A 55 8.73 6.85 -1.80
CA THR A 55 7.83 7.46 -2.77
C THR A 55 6.62 6.57 -3.05
N LEU A 56 6.86 5.28 -3.24
CA LEU A 56 5.79 4.30 -3.44
C LEU A 56 4.88 4.22 -2.23
N LYS A 57 5.46 4.16 -1.04
CA LYS A 57 4.68 4.09 0.18
C LYS A 57 3.78 5.31 0.33
N GLN A 58 4.31 6.51 0.06
CA GLN A 58 3.54 7.74 0.13
C GLN A 58 2.42 7.77 -0.89
N GLY A 59 2.69 7.29 -2.10
CA GLY A 59 1.68 7.19 -3.15
C GLY A 59 0.55 6.24 -2.79
N ILE A 60 0.91 5.07 -2.26
CA ILE A 60 -0.06 4.08 -1.80
C ILE A 60 -0.90 4.64 -0.66
N GLU A 61 -0.24 5.25 0.33
CA GLU A 61 -0.91 5.84 1.47
C GLU A 61 -1.91 6.92 1.04
N LYS A 62 -1.46 7.82 0.18
CA LYS A 62 -2.30 8.89 -0.32
C LYS A 62 -3.52 8.34 -1.07
N LYS A 63 -3.31 7.36 -1.93
CA LYS A 63 -4.39 6.74 -2.68
C LYS A 63 -5.40 6.07 -1.75
N LEU A 64 -4.92 5.31 -0.79
CA LEU A 64 -5.79 4.64 0.17
C LEU A 64 -6.56 5.64 1.02
N MET A 65 -5.91 6.69 1.48
CA MET A 65 -6.57 7.72 2.29
C MET A 65 -7.64 8.46 1.51
N MET A 66 -7.43 8.67 0.21
CA MET A 66 -8.42 9.32 -0.63
C MET A 66 -9.64 8.44 -0.90
N GLU A 67 -9.40 7.15 -1.14
CA GLU A 67 -10.47 6.20 -1.46
C GLU A 67 -11.18 5.69 -0.21
N ILE A 68 -10.44 5.52 0.88
CA ILE A 68 -10.95 4.98 2.14
C ILE A 68 -10.62 5.97 3.25
N PRO A 69 -11.58 6.83 3.62
CA PRO A 69 -11.31 7.89 4.62
C PRO A 69 -10.87 7.36 5.98
N ASN A 70 -11.22 6.12 6.31
CA ASN A 70 -10.86 5.52 7.60
C ASN A 70 -9.39 5.11 7.68
N VAL A 71 -8.69 5.10 6.56
CA VAL A 71 -7.26 4.80 6.55
C VAL A 71 -6.48 6.00 7.09
N VAL A 72 -5.69 5.77 8.12
CA VAL A 72 -4.86 6.81 8.74
C VAL A 72 -3.47 6.82 8.13
N GLY A 73 -2.99 5.66 7.70
CA GLY A 73 -1.69 5.57 7.09
C GLY A 73 -1.40 4.15 6.61
N VAL A 74 -0.23 3.99 6.01
CA VAL A 74 0.24 2.71 5.50
C VAL A 74 1.58 2.39 6.14
N VAL A 75 1.74 1.16 6.57
CA VAL A 75 2.98 0.66 7.17
C VAL A 75 3.54 -0.43 6.26
N GLN A 76 4.82 -0.31 5.94
CA GLN A 76 5.51 -1.35 5.20
C GLN A 76 6.06 -2.39 6.19
N VAL A 77 5.76 -3.66 5.93
CA VAL A 77 6.33 -4.77 6.70
C VAL A 77 7.40 -5.46 5.87
N LEU A 78 8.39 -5.98 6.55
CA LEU A 78 9.52 -6.66 5.91
C LEU A 78 9.29 -8.16 5.82
#